data_27768b25084f6a9896e60e0b3b5caaea
#
_entry.id   27768b25084f6a9896e60e0b3b5caaea
#
_cell.length_a   1.000
_cell.length_b   1.000
_cell.length_c   1.000
_cell.angle_alpha   90.00
_cell.angle_beta   90.00
_cell.angle_gamma   90.00
#
_symmetry.space_group_name_H-M   'P 1'
#
loop_
_entity.id
_entity.type
_entity.pdbx_description
1 polymer ?
#
loop_
_entity_poly.entity_id
_entity_poly.type
_entity_poly.pdbx_seq_one_letter_code
_entity_poly.pdbx_strand_id
1 'polypeptide(L)'
;KKDKEDVFMAKYIMALDAGTTSNRCILFNERGEMCSVSQREFPQYFPKPGWVEHDANEIWATQLGVAVEAMQKVGATAADIAAIGITNQRETAIVWDKVTGEPIHHAIVWQCRRTSAYCDSLKAKGLTDSFRAKTGLVIDAYFSGTKVHWLLENVPGARERAERGELLFGTVETWLIWKLTGGKVHVTDYSNASRTMLFNINTLQWDDDILKELNIPRCMLPTPMPSSCVYGETDPSLLGGPIKIAGAAGDQQAALFGQACYHPGEAKNTYGTGAFLLMNTGEKPVFSQNGLVTTIAWGLNGKVEYALEGSVFVAGAAIQWLRDELKIIESAPDSEYYAGKVKDTNGCYVVPAFTGLGAPHWDQYARGTIVGITRGVNKNHIIRATMESLAYQVNDILVAMQADSGIKLAALNVDGGASANNLLMQMQSDISGAPVQRPTCVETTAMGAAYLAGLAVGYWANKEDVVRNRAIDRVFHPEITAEERAEKVKGWNKAVKCAYGWAKD
;
A
#
# COMPACT_ATOMS: atom_id res chain seq x y z
N LYS A 1 11.15 -8.81 -52.74
CA LYS A 1 11.83 -8.58 -51.46
C LYS A 1 11.03 -7.45 -50.80
N LYS A 2 10.16 -7.80 -49.87
CA LYS A 2 9.56 -6.80 -48.97
C LYS A 2 10.55 -6.57 -47.86
N ASP A 3 11.07 -5.39 -47.76
CA ASP A 3 11.82 -4.94 -46.62
C ASP A 3 10.92 -5.07 -45.39
N LYS A 4 11.29 -5.96 -44.47
CA LYS A 4 10.78 -5.95 -43.13
C LYS A 4 11.38 -4.67 -42.52
N GLU A 5 10.57 -3.62 -42.42
CA GLU A 5 10.87 -2.57 -41.46
C GLU A 5 11.02 -3.25 -40.10
N ASP A 6 12.22 -3.27 -39.56
CA ASP A 6 12.46 -3.62 -38.16
C ASP A 6 11.70 -2.59 -37.36
N VAL A 7 10.49 -2.95 -36.91
CA VAL A 7 9.74 -2.15 -35.96
C VAL A 7 10.60 -2.17 -34.70
N PHE A 8 11.26 -1.06 -34.43
CA PHE A 8 12.07 -0.87 -33.24
C PHE A 8 11.14 -0.95 -32.03
N MET A 9 11.09 -2.14 -31.41
CA MET A 9 10.32 -2.34 -30.18
C MET A 9 11.13 -1.79 -29.02
N ALA A 10 10.52 -0.91 -28.23
CA ALA A 10 11.11 -0.42 -27.00
C ALA A 10 11.46 -1.61 -26.07
N LYS A 11 12.59 -1.51 -25.39
CA LYS A 11 13.18 -2.63 -24.64
C LYS A 11 12.60 -2.78 -23.23
N TYR A 12 12.14 -1.66 -22.63
CA TYR A 12 11.81 -1.60 -21.22
C TYR A 12 10.48 -0.91 -20.94
N ILE A 13 9.86 -1.30 -19.82
CA ILE A 13 8.90 -0.48 -19.08
C ILE A 13 9.63 0.09 -17.86
N MET A 14 9.45 1.38 -17.60
CA MET A 14 9.97 2.05 -16.42
C MET A 14 8.91 2.08 -15.32
N ALA A 15 9.26 1.58 -14.14
CA ALA A 15 8.44 1.74 -12.93
C ALA A 15 9.08 2.79 -12.02
N LEU A 16 8.30 3.80 -11.63
CA LEU A 16 8.65 4.76 -10.58
C LEU A 16 7.89 4.40 -9.32
N ASP A 17 8.62 4.09 -8.27
CA ASP A 17 8.08 3.69 -6.97
C ASP A 17 8.41 4.76 -5.93
N ALA A 18 7.45 5.63 -5.67
CA ALA A 18 7.57 6.72 -4.71
C ALA A 18 7.12 6.26 -3.32
N GLY A 19 8.02 5.67 -2.57
CA GLY A 19 7.75 5.16 -1.22
C GLY A 19 7.73 6.24 -0.13
N THR A 20 7.48 5.82 1.10
CA THR A 20 7.43 6.74 2.25
C THR A 20 8.81 7.27 2.63
N THR A 21 9.85 6.46 2.51
CA THR A 21 11.21 6.83 2.95
C THR A 21 12.20 6.97 1.81
N SER A 22 11.89 6.40 0.66
CA SER A 22 12.78 6.40 -0.50
C SER A 22 12.00 6.34 -1.80
N ASN A 23 12.63 6.82 -2.86
CA ASN A 23 12.15 6.69 -4.23
C ASN A 23 13.00 5.67 -4.98
N ARG A 24 12.35 4.91 -5.86
CA ARG A 24 12.96 3.87 -6.67
C ARG A 24 12.57 4.01 -8.13
N CYS A 25 13.48 3.58 -9.02
CA CYS A 25 13.19 3.35 -10.42
C CYS A 25 13.68 1.96 -10.81
N ILE A 26 12.82 1.19 -11.44
CA ILE A 26 13.16 -0.13 -11.95
C ILE A 26 12.80 -0.19 -13.43
N LEU A 27 13.71 -0.73 -14.25
CA LEU A 27 13.47 -1.03 -15.66
C LEU A 27 13.21 -2.52 -15.80
N PHE A 28 12.04 -2.87 -16.32
CA PHE A 28 11.63 -4.26 -16.60
C PHE A 28 11.64 -4.53 -18.10
N ASN A 29 12.09 -5.74 -18.51
CA ASN A 29 11.96 -6.19 -19.88
C ASN A 29 10.61 -6.90 -20.11
N GLU A 30 10.38 -7.37 -21.34
CA GLU A 30 9.13 -8.04 -21.72
C GLU A 30 8.83 -9.33 -20.93
N ARG A 31 9.85 -9.96 -20.36
CA ARG A 31 9.71 -11.13 -19.50
C ARG A 31 9.44 -10.78 -18.04
N GLY A 32 9.34 -9.51 -17.72
CA GLY A 32 9.15 -9.03 -16.34
C GLY A 32 10.43 -9.12 -15.49
N GLU A 33 11.58 -9.26 -16.10
CA GLU A 33 12.88 -9.30 -15.41
C GLU A 33 13.37 -7.89 -15.11
N MET A 34 13.91 -7.68 -13.92
CA MET A 34 14.54 -6.41 -13.52
C MET A 34 15.89 -6.26 -14.20
N CYS A 35 16.01 -5.30 -15.12
CA CYS A 35 17.24 -5.03 -15.85
C CYS A 35 18.08 -3.93 -15.23
N SER A 36 17.45 -3.00 -14.50
CA SER A 36 18.13 -1.90 -13.80
C SER A 36 17.32 -1.46 -12.61
N VAL A 37 17.99 -1.12 -11.52
CA VAL A 37 17.38 -0.58 -10.29
C VAL A 37 18.21 0.57 -9.79
N SER A 38 17.58 1.66 -9.41
CA SER A 38 18.18 2.76 -8.67
C SER A 38 17.22 3.20 -7.57
N GLN A 39 17.77 3.50 -6.38
CA GLN A 39 17.02 3.90 -5.21
C GLN A 39 17.75 4.98 -4.43
N ARG A 40 16.99 5.90 -3.86
CA ARG A 40 17.54 6.96 -3.01
C ARG A 40 16.53 7.36 -1.93
N GLU A 41 17.02 7.49 -0.71
CA GLU A 41 16.25 8.04 0.41
C GLU A 41 16.08 9.55 0.27
N PHE A 42 15.05 10.09 0.93
CA PHE A 42 14.83 11.53 1.07
C PHE A 42 14.48 11.88 2.53
N PRO A 43 14.71 13.14 2.96
CA PRO A 43 14.49 13.55 4.34
C PRO A 43 13.03 13.41 4.80
N GLN A 44 12.87 13.06 6.07
CA GLN A 44 11.60 13.01 6.79
C GLN A 44 11.55 14.17 7.78
N TYR A 45 10.41 14.85 7.91
CA TYR A 45 10.24 15.99 8.81
C TYR A 45 9.18 15.71 9.86
N PHE A 46 9.50 15.99 11.13
CA PHE A 46 8.63 15.74 12.28
C PHE A 46 8.50 17.02 13.11
N PRO A 47 7.78 18.06 12.61
CA PRO A 47 7.79 19.40 13.25
C PRO A 47 7.15 19.47 14.63
N LYS A 48 6.21 18.53 14.92
CA LYS A 48 5.57 18.39 16.23
C LYS A 48 5.28 16.91 16.52
N PRO A 49 5.04 16.51 17.78
CA PRO A 49 4.63 15.13 18.08
C PRO A 49 3.42 14.70 17.27
N GLY A 50 3.53 13.55 16.58
CA GLY A 50 2.48 13.01 15.71
C GLY A 50 2.34 13.68 14.35
N TRP A 51 3.17 14.66 14.03
CA TRP A 51 3.20 15.32 12.72
C TRP A 51 4.29 14.72 11.84
N VAL A 52 3.95 14.43 10.60
CA VAL A 52 4.89 13.88 9.62
C VAL A 52 4.73 14.63 8.30
N GLU A 53 5.83 15.14 7.78
CA GLU A 53 5.86 15.92 6.55
C GLU A 53 6.99 15.44 5.62
N HIS A 54 6.77 15.65 4.32
CA HIS A 54 7.79 15.53 3.27
C HIS A 54 7.88 16.84 2.48
N ASP A 55 9.06 17.17 1.98
CA ASP A 55 9.20 18.21 0.97
C ASP A 55 8.87 17.63 -0.41
N ALA A 56 7.83 18.14 -1.05
CA ALA A 56 7.39 17.65 -2.36
C ALA A 56 8.45 17.86 -3.45
N ASN A 57 9.28 18.90 -3.35
CA ASN A 57 10.39 19.15 -4.27
C ASN A 57 11.50 18.11 -4.10
N GLU A 58 11.77 17.66 -2.88
CA GLU A 58 12.73 16.57 -2.62
C GLU A 58 12.23 15.23 -3.16
N ILE A 59 10.93 14.95 -3.03
CA ILE A 59 10.31 13.76 -3.67
C ILE A 59 10.51 13.81 -5.18
N TRP A 60 10.21 14.94 -5.81
CA TRP A 60 10.39 15.13 -7.25
C TRP A 60 11.84 14.97 -7.68
N ALA A 61 12.76 15.70 -7.07
CA ALA A 61 14.17 15.68 -7.44
C ALA A 61 14.79 14.28 -7.27
N THR A 62 14.45 13.60 -6.19
CA THR A 62 14.91 12.24 -5.90
C THR A 62 14.36 11.24 -6.91
N GLN A 63 13.06 11.31 -7.23
CA GLN A 63 12.44 10.41 -8.19
C GLN A 63 12.99 10.59 -9.60
N LEU A 64 13.17 11.82 -10.05
CA LEU A 64 13.78 12.11 -11.34
C LEU A 64 15.25 11.63 -11.37
N GLY A 65 15.99 11.86 -10.30
CA GLY A 65 17.38 11.43 -10.19
C GLY A 65 17.57 9.93 -10.33
N VAL A 66 16.73 9.12 -9.65
CA VAL A 66 16.82 7.65 -9.76
C VAL A 66 16.34 7.14 -11.11
N ALA A 67 15.41 7.84 -11.77
CA ALA A 67 14.99 7.50 -13.13
C ALA A 67 16.15 7.67 -14.13
N VAL A 68 16.81 8.81 -14.09
CA VAL A 68 17.99 9.08 -14.92
C VAL A 68 19.11 8.07 -14.66
N GLU A 69 19.40 7.81 -13.39
CA GLU A 69 20.45 6.86 -12.98
C GLU A 69 20.15 5.43 -13.45
N ALA A 70 18.91 4.97 -13.31
CA ALA A 70 18.51 3.63 -13.78
C ALA A 70 18.67 3.48 -15.29
N MET A 71 18.32 4.51 -16.08
CA MET A 71 18.55 4.52 -17.52
C MET A 71 20.04 4.47 -17.86
N GLN A 72 20.86 5.27 -17.17
CA GLN A 72 22.31 5.32 -17.40
C GLN A 72 23.00 4.00 -17.13
N LYS A 73 22.59 3.26 -16.11
CA LYS A 73 23.18 1.94 -15.74
C LYS A 73 23.12 0.93 -16.87
N VAL A 74 22.14 1.00 -17.75
CA VAL A 74 21.99 0.07 -18.89
C VAL A 74 22.11 0.76 -20.24
N GLY A 75 22.55 2.01 -20.27
CA GLY A 75 22.69 2.80 -21.50
C GLY A 75 21.38 3.01 -22.25
N ALA A 76 20.25 3.03 -21.57
CA ALA A 76 18.95 3.23 -22.17
C ALA A 76 18.71 4.72 -22.53
N THR A 77 18.04 4.94 -23.66
CA THR A 77 17.53 6.25 -24.08
C THR A 77 16.01 6.30 -23.90
N ALA A 78 15.41 7.47 -24.06
CA ALA A 78 13.95 7.61 -24.01
C ALA A 78 13.24 6.70 -25.04
N ALA A 79 13.84 6.46 -26.19
CA ALA A 79 13.30 5.57 -27.21
C ALA A 79 13.26 4.09 -26.78
N ASP A 80 14.11 3.69 -25.84
CA ASP A 80 14.12 2.33 -25.31
C ASP A 80 13.02 2.08 -24.26
N ILE A 81 12.33 3.12 -23.79
CA ILE A 81 11.29 3.04 -22.77
C ILE A 81 9.91 3.12 -23.44
N ALA A 82 9.13 2.05 -23.38
CA ALA A 82 7.80 2.00 -23.98
C ALA A 82 6.79 2.87 -23.22
N ALA A 83 6.84 2.85 -21.89
CA ALA A 83 6.00 3.66 -21.02
C ALA A 83 6.56 3.72 -19.60
N ILE A 84 6.02 4.66 -18.82
CA ILE A 84 6.25 4.81 -17.39
C ILE A 84 4.99 4.40 -16.63
N GLY A 85 5.15 3.54 -15.63
CA GLY A 85 4.16 3.26 -14.60
C GLY A 85 4.61 3.86 -13.27
N ILE A 86 3.67 4.45 -12.53
CA ILE A 86 3.93 5.11 -11.25
C ILE A 86 3.17 4.39 -10.15
N THR A 87 3.85 4.07 -9.07
CA THR A 87 3.24 3.66 -7.81
C THR A 87 3.78 4.54 -6.69
N ASN A 88 3.02 4.69 -5.61
CA ASN A 88 3.30 5.71 -4.62
C ASN A 88 2.75 5.34 -3.25
N GLN A 89 3.39 5.90 -2.20
CA GLN A 89 2.74 6.04 -0.91
C GLN A 89 1.40 6.76 -1.10
N ARG A 90 0.35 6.21 -0.53
CA ARG A 90 -1.00 6.72 -0.71
C ARG A 90 -1.29 7.86 0.28
N GLU A 91 -2.40 8.55 0.10
CA GLU A 91 -3.03 9.55 1.00
C GLU A 91 -2.21 10.81 1.27
N THR A 92 -0.91 10.78 1.10
CA THR A 92 -0.05 11.96 1.29
C THR A 92 -0.52 13.11 0.41
N ALA A 93 -0.82 14.26 1.02
CA ALA A 93 -1.48 15.37 0.38
C ALA A 93 -0.49 16.49 0.04
N ILE A 94 -0.49 16.91 -1.22
CA ILE A 94 0.35 18.00 -1.75
C ILE A 94 -0.58 19.05 -2.38
N VAL A 95 -0.36 20.32 -2.04
CA VAL A 95 -1.05 21.45 -2.66
C VAL A 95 0.01 22.42 -3.18
N TRP A 96 -0.12 22.83 -4.45
CA TRP A 96 0.85 23.69 -5.10
C TRP A 96 0.19 24.76 -5.99
N ASP A 97 0.95 25.80 -6.28
CA ASP A 97 0.55 26.84 -7.23
C ASP A 97 0.61 26.30 -8.66
N LYS A 98 -0.48 26.40 -9.39
CA LYS A 98 -0.58 25.84 -10.75
C LYS A 98 0.25 26.58 -11.80
N VAL A 99 0.67 27.81 -11.51
CA VAL A 99 1.49 28.61 -12.44
C VAL A 99 2.97 28.41 -12.15
N THR A 100 3.37 28.53 -10.89
CA THR A 100 4.79 28.44 -10.50
C THR A 100 5.25 27.01 -10.25
N GLY A 101 4.32 26.11 -9.93
CA GLY A 101 4.64 24.74 -9.53
C GLY A 101 5.17 24.63 -8.11
N GLU A 102 5.17 25.71 -7.33
CA GLU A 102 5.69 25.69 -5.97
C GLU A 102 4.65 25.16 -4.98
N PRO A 103 5.00 24.14 -4.15
CA PRO A 103 4.15 23.72 -3.05
C PRO A 103 3.91 24.87 -2.07
N ILE A 104 2.68 24.99 -1.58
CA ILE A 104 2.34 26.04 -0.59
C ILE A 104 2.79 25.68 0.83
N HIS A 105 3.10 24.41 1.04
CA HIS A 105 3.51 23.82 2.33
C HIS A 105 4.18 22.47 2.06
N HIS A 106 4.90 21.91 3.02
CA HIS A 106 5.32 20.53 2.96
C HIS A 106 4.14 19.60 2.73
N ALA A 107 4.35 18.50 2.04
CA ALA A 107 3.37 17.42 1.91
C ALA A 107 3.02 16.87 3.30
N ILE A 108 1.74 16.72 3.59
CA ILE A 108 1.29 16.09 4.83
C ILE A 108 1.17 14.60 4.58
N VAL A 109 2.02 13.82 5.26
CA VAL A 109 2.18 12.39 5.04
C VAL A 109 1.00 11.61 5.63
N TRP A 110 0.68 10.46 5.06
CA TRP A 110 -0.38 9.57 5.51
C TRP A 110 -0.31 9.20 6.99
N GLN A 111 0.88 9.17 7.58
CA GLN A 111 1.12 8.88 9.00
C GLN A 111 0.78 10.04 9.93
N CYS A 112 0.62 11.26 9.39
CA CYS A 112 0.43 12.46 10.19
C CYS A 112 -0.92 12.48 10.89
N ARG A 113 -0.92 12.77 12.20
CA ARG A 113 -2.11 12.74 13.05
C ARG A 113 -2.69 14.13 13.36
N ARG A 114 -2.17 15.20 12.72
CA ARG A 114 -2.56 16.60 13.04
C ARG A 114 -4.05 16.89 12.86
N THR A 115 -4.74 16.14 12.01
CA THR A 115 -6.17 16.35 11.72
C THR A 115 -7.10 15.47 12.56
N SER A 116 -6.59 14.74 13.55
CA SER A 116 -7.38 13.81 14.36
C SER A 116 -8.57 14.50 15.07
N ALA A 117 -8.36 15.67 15.64
CA ALA A 117 -9.44 16.42 16.31
C ALA A 117 -10.54 16.85 15.32
N TYR A 118 -10.16 17.24 14.11
CA TYR A 118 -11.12 17.57 13.06
C TYR A 118 -11.91 16.31 12.60
N CYS A 119 -11.24 15.17 12.48
CA CYS A 119 -11.93 13.90 12.22
C CYS A 119 -12.95 13.57 13.31
N ASP A 120 -12.61 13.77 14.58
CA ASP A 120 -13.53 13.54 15.69
C ASP A 120 -14.75 14.48 15.61
N SER A 121 -14.56 15.74 15.19
CA SER A 121 -15.68 16.66 14.97
C SER A 121 -16.63 16.22 13.85
N LEU A 122 -16.11 15.62 12.79
CA LEU A 122 -16.92 15.06 11.70
C LEU A 122 -17.72 13.83 12.16
N LYS A 123 -17.10 12.96 12.96
CA LYS A 123 -17.79 11.83 13.59
C LYS A 123 -18.89 12.28 14.52
N ALA A 124 -18.66 13.31 15.32
CA ALA A 124 -19.65 13.90 16.22
C ALA A 124 -20.87 14.47 15.50
N LYS A 125 -20.71 14.88 14.24
CA LYS A 125 -21.83 15.29 13.36
C LYS A 125 -22.64 14.12 12.82
N GLY A 126 -22.25 12.86 13.10
CA GLY A 126 -22.92 11.67 12.60
C GLY A 126 -22.63 11.32 11.13
N LEU A 127 -21.48 11.75 10.61
CA LEU A 127 -21.13 11.59 9.18
C LEU A 127 -20.45 10.26 8.84
N THR A 128 -20.13 9.45 9.83
CA THR A 128 -19.36 8.20 9.65
C THR A 128 -19.99 7.26 8.63
N ASP A 129 -21.29 6.97 8.75
CA ASP A 129 -21.97 6.02 7.86
C ASP A 129 -22.12 6.57 6.44
N SER A 130 -22.42 7.86 6.30
CA SER A 130 -22.51 8.54 5.01
C SER A 130 -21.17 8.52 4.26
N PHE A 131 -20.07 8.83 4.93
CA PHE A 131 -18.73 8.80 4.33
C PHE A 131 -18.35 7.38 3.93
N ARG A 132 -18.62 6.39 4.79
CA ARG A 132 -18.36 4.99 4.48
C ARG A 132 -19.13 4.52 3.24
N ALA A 133 -20.41 4.84 3.15
CA ALA A 133 -21.24 4.43 2.01
C ALA A 133 -20.77 5.01 0.67
N LYS A 134 -20.20 6.21 0.70
CA LYS A 134 -19.70 6.91 -0.50
C LYS A 134 -18.27 6.57 -0.84
N THR A 135 -17.38 6.52 0.17
CA THR A 135 -15.94 6.40 -0.03
C THR A 135 -15.37 5.01 0.27
N GLY A 136 -16.11 4.17 1.00
CA GLY A 136 -15.63 2.90 1.53
C GLY A 136 -14.70 3.04 2.73
N LEU A 137 -14.43 4.26 3.20
CA LEU A 137 -13.43 4.56 4.22
C LEU A 137 -14.09 4.94 5.55
N VAL A 138 -13.33 4.82 6.62
CA VAL A 138 -13.64 5.43 7.92
C VAL A 138 -13.16 6.88 7.93
N ILE A 139 -13.75 7.73 8.79
CA ILE A 139 -13.26 9.09 8.99
C ILE A 139 -12.02 9.02 9.88
N ASP A 140 -10.85 9.26 9.31
CA ASP A 140 -9.57 9.19 10.01
C ASP A 140 -8.54 10.14 9.37
N ALA A 141 -7.61 10.62 10.20
CA ALA A 141 -6.50 11.47 9.77
C ALA A 141 -5.56 10.80 8.76
N TYR A 142 -5.67 9.50 8.58
CA TYR A 142 -4.92 8.73 7.60
C TYR A 142 -5.18 9.20 6.17
N PHE A 143 -6.43 9.54 5.83
CA PHE A 143 -6.84 9.87 4.47
C PHE A 143 -6.61 11.34 4.11
N SER A 144 -6.59 11.65 2.80
CA SER A 144 -6.14 12.95 2.29
C SER A 144 -7.07 14.13 2.62
N GLY A 145 -8.38 13.90 2.64
CA GLY A 145 -9.37 14.99 2.67
C GLY A 145 -9.19 15.98 3.81
N THR A 146 -9.00 15.50 5.04
CA THR A 146 -8.81 16.39 6.20
C THR A 146 -7.47 17.10 6.18
N LYS A 147 -6.45 16.54 5.50
CA LYS A 147 -5.16 17.20 5.31
C LYS A 147 -5.27 18.38 4.34
N VAL A 148 -6.04 18.23 3.26
CA VAL A 148 -6.33 19.32 2.32
C VAL A 148 -7.08 20.43 3.03
N HIS A 149 -8.10 20.10 3.80
CA HIS A 149 -8.84 21.07 4.64
C HIS A 149 -7.89 21.82 5.57
N TRP A 150 -7.00 21.11 6.27
CA TRP A 150 -6.03 21.73 7.16
C TRP A 150 -5.11 22.72 6.44
N LEU A 151 -4.60 22.35 5.24
CA LEU A 151 -3.75 23.22 4.44
C LEU A 151 -4.47 24.53 4.07
N LEU A 152 -5.72 24.44 3.63
CA LEU A 152 -6.51 25.61 3.25
C LEU A 152 -6.83 26.53 4.45
N GLU A 153 -6.98 25.96 5.64
CA GLU A 153 -7.29 26.74 6.85
C GLU A 153 -6.05 27.32 7.55
N ASN A 154 -4.89 26.69 7.41
CA ASN A 154 -3.70 27.02 8.19
C ASN A 154 -2.57 27.69 7.39
N VAL A 155 -2.55 27.56 6.07
CA VAL A 155 -1.57 28.28 5.23
C VAL A 155 -2.14 29.63 4.85
N PRO A 156 -1.47 30.74 5.20
CA PRO A 156 -2.00 32.09 4.94
C PRO A 156 -2.33 32.31 3.46
N GLY A 157 -3.54 32.77 3.16
CA GLY A 157 -4.02 33.07 1.82
C GLY A 157 -4.39 31.84 0.97
N ALA A 158 -4.22 30.63 1.48
CA ALA A 158 -4.45 29.40 0.71
C ALA A 158 -5.94 29.23 0.31
N ARG A 159 -6.86 29.50 1.22
CA ARG A 159 -8.30 29.37 0.95
C ARG A 159 -8.73 30.25 -0.22
N GLU A 160 -8.41 31.51 -0.20
CA GLU A 160 -8.78 32.48 -1.23
C GLU A 160 -8.14 32.12 -2.57
N ARG A 161 -6.89 31.68 -2.55
CA ARG A 161 -6.18 31.22 -3.76
C ARG A 161 -6.80 29.97 -4.35
N ALA A 162 -7.19 29.02 -3.51
CA ALA A 162 -7.89 27.80 -3.96
C ALA A 162 -9.25 28.12 -4.58
N GLU A 163 -10.03 29.01 -3.97
CA GLU A 163 -11.32 29.44 -4.48
C GLU A 163 -11.21 30.18 -5.83
N ARG A 164 -10.11 30.91 -6.05
CA ARG A 164 -9.83 31.56 -7.35
C ARG A 164 -9.27 30.59 -8.40
N GLY A 165 -9.08 29.30 -8.07
CA GLY A 165 -8.54 28.31 -8.99
C GLY A 165 -7.03 28.42 -9.22
N GLU A 166 -6.28 29.00 -8.29
CA GLU A 166 -4.83 29.18 -8.40
C GLU A 166 -4.03 27.98 -7.86
N LEU A 167 -4.65 27.11 -7.07
CA LEU A 167 -4.01 25.97 -6.43
C LEU A 167 -4.51 24.66 -6.99
N LEU A 168 -3.60 23.68 -7.04
CA LEU A 168 -3.88 22.29 -7.38
C LEU A 168 -3.56 21.39 -6.20
N PHE A 169 -4.38 20.34 -6.06
CA PHE A 169 -4.16 19.26 -5.10
C PHE A 169 -3.80 17.99 -5.86
N GLY A 170 -2.96 17.15 -5.23
CA GLY A 170 -2.73 15.79 -5.66
C GLY A 170 -2.11 14.94 -4.56
N THR A 171 -2.27 13.65 -4.70
CA THR A 171 -1.41 12.66 -4.05
C THR A 171 -0.08 12.57 -4.82
N VAL A 172 0.85 11.75 -4.35
CA VAL A 172 2.23 11.78 -4.87
C VAL A 172 2.29 11.47 -6.37
N GLU A 173 1.51 10.54 -6.87
CA GLU A 173 1.49 10.22 -8.31
C GLU A 173 0.98 11.38 -9.16
N THR A 174 -0.02 12.11 -8.67
CA THR A 174 -0.53 13.31 -9.36
C THR A 174 0.55 14.38 -9.46
N TRP A 175 1.27 14.61 -8.38
CA TRP A 175 2.41 15.52 -8.33
C TRP A 175 3.50 15.12 -9.33
N LEU A 176 3.86 13.84 -9.36
CA LEU A 176 4.87 13.32 -10.29
C LEU A 176 4.43 13.42 -11.75
N ILE A 177 3.19 13.07 -12.06
CA ILE A 177 2.64 13.20 -13.42
C ILE A 177 2.65 14.67 -13.85
N TRP A 178 2.22 15.57 -12.97
CA TRP A 178 2.22 17.01 -13.27
C TRP A 178 3.64 17.53 -13.52
N LYS A 179 4.60 17.15 -12.70
CA LYS A 179 6.01 17.54 -12.89
C LYS A 179 6.63 16.91 -14.14
N LEU A 180 6.40 15.62 -14.38
CA LEU A 180 6.92 14.90 -15.54
C LEU A 180 6.39 15.46 -16.87
N THR A 181 5.17 15.96 -16.89
CA THR A 181 4.54 16.54 -18.09
C THR A 181 4.80 18.04 -18.24
N GLY A 182 5.64 18.63 -17.41
CA GLY A 182 5.91 20.07 -17.45
C GLY A 182 4.70 20.93 -17.09
N GLY A 183 3.85 20.45 -16.18
CA GLY A 183 2.66 21.15 -15.71
C GLY A 183 1.44 21.07 -16.65
N LYS A 184 1.45 20.15 -17.61
CA LYS A 184 0.37 20.04 -18.62
C LYS A 184 -0.76 19.08 -18.21
N VAL A 185 -0.50 18.11 -17.35
CA VAL A 185 -1.46 17.05 -17.00
C VAL A 185 -1.65 17.00 -15.48
N HIS A 186 -2.91 17.17 -15.06
CA HIS A 186 -3.34 17.12 -13.67
C HIS A 186 -4.40 16.03 -13.49
N VAL A 187 -3.95 14.81 -13.22
CA VAL A 187 -4.79 13.62 -13.10
C VAL A 187 -4.42 12.80 -11.89
N THR A 188 -5.34 11.95 -11.45
CA THR A 188 -5.11 10.89 -10.48
C THR A 188 -5.72 9.59 -11.00
N ASP A 189 -5.22 8.44 -10.57
CA ASP A 189 -5.89 7.19 -10.88
C ASP A 189 -7.00 6.88 -9.85
N TYR A 190 -7.91 5.97 -10.21
CA TYR A 190 -9.03 5.61 -9.33
C TYR A 190 -8.58 5.02 -8.00
N SER A 191 -7.49 4.25 -7.97
CA SER A 191 -7.02 3.65 -6.71
C SER A 191 -6.53 4.71 -5.72
N ASN A 192 -5.75 5.70 -6.17
CA ASN A 192 -5.34 6.82 -5.33
C ASN A 192 -6.51 7.74 -4.98
N ALA A 193 -7.40 8.03 -5.93
CA ALA A 193 -8.62 8.81 -5.67
C ALA A 193 -9.44 8.18 -4.54
N SER A 194 -9.57 6.87 -4.52
CA SER A 194 -10.32 6.14 -3.48
C SER A 194 -9.71 6.25 -2.07
N ARG A 195 -8.47 6.75 -1.94
CA ARG A 195 -7.78 6.95 -0.65
C ARG A 195 -7.91 8.38 -0.12
N THR A 196 -8.54 9.27 -0.85
CA THR A 196 -8.61 10.69 -0.49
C THR A 196 -9.72 11.03 0.52
N MET A 197 -10.69 10.15 0.71
CA MET A 197 -11.93 10.41 1.45
C MET A 197 -12.80 11.52 0.78
N LEU A 198 -12.51 11.84 -0.47
CA LEU A 198 -13.24 12.84 -1.27
C LEU A 198 -13.96 12.22 -2.47
N PHE A 199 -13.66 10.96 -2.76
CA PHE A 199 -14.06 10.26 -3.99
C PHE A 199 -15.17 9.26 -3.72
N ASN A 200 -16.26 9.36 -4.49
CA ASN A 200 -17.35 8.40 -4.43
C ASN A 200 -16.98 7.17 -5.27
N ILE A 201 -16.70 6.06 -4.61
CA ILE A 201 -16.26 4.83 -5.28
C ILE A 201 -17.39 4.13 -6.06
N ASN A 202 -18.64 4.49 -5.83
CA ASN A 202 -19.79 3.94 -6.55
C ASN A 202 -20.00 4.66 -7.90
N THR A 203 -19.82 5.97 -7.93
CA THR A 203 -20.05 6.82 -9.11
C THR A 203 -18.76 7.15 -9.89
N LEU A 204 -17.59 6.87 -9.28
CA LEU A 204 -16.27 7.20 -9.83
C LEU A 204 -16.10 8.71 -10.09
N GLN A 205 -16.62 9.50 -9.19
CA GLN A 205 -16.57 10.97 -9.22
C GLN A 205 -16.21 11.51 -7.84
N TRP A 206 -15.63 12.72 -7.81
CA TRP A 206 -15.54 13.49 -6.58
C TRP A 206 -16.94 13.73 -6.02
N ASP A 207 -17.09 13.59 -4.71
CA ASP A 207 -18.40 13.70 -4.05
C ASP A 207 -18.65 15.13 -3.58
N ASP A 208 -19.62 15.81 -4.20
CA ASP A 208 -19.90 17.23 -3.93
C ASP A 208 -20.36 17.50 -2.50
N ASP A 209 -21.09 16.58 -1.86
CA ASP A 209 -21.53 16.74 -0.47
C ASP A 209 -20.35 16.68 0.49
N ILE A 210 -19.40 15.77 0.22
CA ILE A 210 -18.17 15.67 1.02
C ILE A 210 -17.28 16.90 0.79
N LEU A 211 -17.12 17.36 -0.45
CA LEU A 211 -16.35 18.57 -0.74
C LEU A 211 -16.94 19.79 -0.03
N LYS A 212 -18.26 19.91 0.02
CA LYS A 212 -18.95 20.97 0.74
C LYS A 212 -18.71 20.88 2.24
N GLU A 213 -18.84 19.68 2.82
CA GLU A 213 -18.62 19.48 4.27
C GLU A 213 -17.18 19.79 4.68
N LEU A 214 -16.20 19.37 3.90
CA LEU A 214 -14.78 19.65 4.16
C LEU A 214 -14.33 21.01 3.63
N ASN A 215 -15.21 21.74 2.98
CA ASN A 215 -14.95 23.07 2.40
C ASN A 215 -13.72 23.04 1.47
N ILE A 216 -13.74 22.13 0.48
CA ILE A 216 -12.68 21.98 -0.50
C ILE A 216 -13.22 22.37 -1.87
N PRO A 217 -12.61 23.37 -2.54
CA PRO A 217 -13.00 23.76 -3.89
C PRO A 217 -12.73 22.65 -4.90
N ARG A 218 -13.76 22.28 -5.68
CA ARG A 218 -13.63 21.23 -6.71
C ARG A 218 -12.57 21.54 -7.76
N CYS A 219 -12.37 22.81 -8.06
CA CYS A 219 -11.43 23.26 -9.11
C CYS A 219 -9.96 22.91 -8.81
N MET A 220 -9.62 22.59 -7.56
CA MET A 220 -8.26 22.18 -7.21
C MET A 220 -8.00 20.67 -7.35
N LEU A 221 -9.03 19.88 -7.63
CA LEU A 221 -8.92 18.42 -7.67
C LEU A 221 -8.49 17.92 -9.07
N PRO A 222 -7.66 16.85 -9.11
CA PRO A 222 -7.25 16.26 -10.38
C PRO A 222 -8.40 15.52 -11.06
N THR A 223 -8.28 15.30 -12.37
CA THR A 223 -9.22 14.45 -13.12
C THR A 223 -8.99 12.98 -12.76
N PRO A 224 -9.99 12.26 -12.25
CA PRO A 224 -9.87 10.84 -12.01
C PRO A 224 -9.84 10.06 -13.32
N MET A 225 -8.91 9.11 -13.43
CA MET A 225 -8.72 8.29 -14.64
C MET A 225 -8.47 6.83 -14.25
N PRO A 226 -8.63 5.88 -15.19
CA PRO A 226 -8.24 4.49 -14.96
C PRO A 226 -6.77 4.35 -14.57
N SER A 227 -6.44 3.26 -13.88
CA SER A 227 -5.07 2.95 -13.44
C SER A 227 -4.16 2.55 -14.61
N SER A 228 -4.74 2.07 -15.71
CA SER A 228 -4.05 1.69 -16.94
C SER A 228 -4.64 2.46 -18.11
N CYS A 229 -4.03 3.57 -18.46
CA CYS A 229 -4.34 4.39 -19.64
C CYS A 229 -3.22 5.40 -19.86
N VAL A 230 -3.11 5.95 -21.06
CA VAL A 230 -2.12 7.00 -21.35
C VAL A 230 -2.62 8.32 -20.78
N TYR A 231 -1.91 8.84 -19.76
CA TYR A 231 -2.22 10.14 -19.15
C TYR A 231 -1.62 11.32 -19.90
N GLY A 232 -0.46 11.12 -20.51
CA GLY A 232 0.30 12.12 -21.23
C GLY A 232 1.71 11.63 -21.54
N GLU A 233 2.58 12.54 -21.90
CA GLU A 233 3.99 12.27 -22.19
C GLU A 233 4.90 13.15 -21.35
N THR A 234 6.09 12.65 -21.03
CA THR A 234 7.09 13.42 -20.32
C THR A 234 7.58 14.60 -21.15
N ASP A 235 7.91 15.70 -20.48
CA ASP A 235 8.66 16.79 -21.10
C ASP A 235 9.99 16.23 -21.62
N PRO A 236 10.32 16.43 -22.93
CA PRO A 236 11.50 15.84 -23.54
C PRO A 236 12.84 16.23 -22.86
N SER A 237 12.87 17.37 -22.18
CA SER A 237 14.06 17.85 -21.48
C SER A 237 14.43 17.03 -20.24
N LEU A 238 13.50 16.24 -19.69
CA LEU A 238 13.71 15.52 -18.44
C LEU A 238 14.48 14.20 -18.61
N LEU A 239 14.09 13.41 -19.63
CA LEU A 239 14.65 12.08 -19.86
C LEU A 239 15.22 11.89 -21.27
N GLY A 240 15.47 12.99 -21.97
CA GLY A 240 16.09 12.99 -23.30
C GLY A 240 15.11 12.67 -24.45
N GLY A 241 13.81 12.72 -24.22
CA GLY A 241 12.76 12.50 -25.20
C GLY A 241 11.41 12.27 -24.54
N PRO A 242 10.31 12.33 -25.29
CA PRO A 242 8.98 12.06 -24.76
C PRO A 242 8.81 10.57 -24.46
N ILE A 243 8.27 10.26 -23.28
CA ILE A 243 7.92 8.91 -22.86
C ILE A 243 6.47 8.94 -22.37
N LYS A 244 5.64 8.01 -22.80
CA LYS A 244 4.25 7.89 -22.35
C LYS A 244 4.20 7.54 -20.88
N ILE A 245 3.34 8.24 -20.13
CA ILE A 245 3.00 7.89 -18.74
C ILE A 245 1.65 7.18 -18.81
N ALA A 246 1.62 5.89 -18.50
CA ALA A 246 0.49 5.05 -18.87
C ALA A 246 -0.01 4.10 -17.76
N GLY A 247 0.53 4.20 -16.58
CA GLY A 247 0.06 3.44 -15.42
C GLY A 247 0.25 4.23 -14.13
N ALA A 248 -0.73 4.14 -13.24
CA ALA A 248 -0.64 4.69 -11.90
C ALA A 248 -1.51 3.90 -10.94
N ALA A 249 -0.97 3.58 -9.77
CA ALA A 249 -1.73 2.95 -8.69
C ALA A 249 -1.05 3.21 -7.35
N GLY A 250 -1.85 3.28 -6.29
CA GLY A 250 -1.33 3.26 -4.93
C GLY A 250 -0.48 2.00 -4.68
N ASP A 251 0.49 2.10 -3.78
CA ASP A 251 1.48 1.05 -3.55
C ASP A 251 0.86 -0.33 -3.24
N GLN A 252 -0.16 -0.35 -2.40
CA GLN A 252 -0.83 -1.61 -2.03
C GLN A 252 -1.67 -2.18 -3.18
N GLN A 253 -2.32 -1.34 -3.96
CA GLN A 253 -3.07 -1.75 -5.15
C GLN A 253 -2.12 -2.22 -6.26
N ALA A 254 -1.00 -1.54 -6.46
CA ALA A 254 0.03 -1.97 -7.40
C ALA A 254 0.60 -3.35 -7.01
N ALA A 255 0.85 -3.58 -5.72
CA ALA A 255 1.28 -4.89 -5.23
C ALA A 255 0.23 -5.98 -5.47
N LEU A 256 -1.05 -5.68 -5.26
CA LEU A 256 -2.13 -6.62 -5.57
C LEU A 256 -2.15 -6.98 -7.06
N PHE A 257 -1.95 -6.00 -7.94
CA PHE A 257 -1.87 -6.22 -9.38
C PHE A 257 -0.61 -7.02 -9.77
N GLY A 258 0.54 -6.65 -9.23
CA GLY A 258 1.81 -7.34 -9.47
C GLY A 258 1.85 -8.78 -8.94
N GLN A 259 1.07 -9.07 -7.90
CA GLN A 259 0.83 -10.43 -7.38
C GLN A 259 -0.19 -11.22 -8.21
N ALA A 260 -0.70 -10.66 -9.30
CA ALA A 260 -1.69 -11.29 -10.17
C ALA A 260 -2.99 -11.71 -9.45
N CYS A 261 -3.42 -10.96 -8.45
CA CYS A 261 -4.68 -11.20 -7.74
C CYS A 261 -5.87 -10.66 -8.54
N TYR A 262 -6.17 -11.32 -9.66
CA TYR A 262 -7.14 -10.84 -10.66
C TYR A 262 -8.56 -11.38 -10.48
N HIS A 263 -8.75 -12.30 -9.55
CA HIS A 263 -10.06 -12.92 -9.29
C HIS A 263 -10.53 -12.68 -7.86
N PRO A 264 -11.85 -12.57 -7.65
CA PRO A 264 -12.41 -12.45 -6.32
C PRO A 264 -11.94 -13.57 -5.39
N GLY A 265 -11.51 -13.23 -4.17
CA GLY A 265 -10.98 -14.15 -3.18
C GLY A 265 -9.47 -14.35 -3.24
N GLU A 266 -8.80 -13.86 -4.27
CA GLU A 266 -7.34 -13.79 -4.29
C GLU A 266 -6.88 -12.59 -3.47
N ALA A 267 -5.91 -12.83 -2.59
CA ALA A 267 -5.43 -11.84 -1.66
C ALA A 267 -3.90 -11.80 -1.63
N LYS A 268 -3.37 -10.62 -1.30
CA LYS A 268 -1.96 -10.46 -1.02
C LYS A 268 -1.74 -9.95 0.39
N ASN A 269 -0.60 -10.29 0.97
CA ASN A 269 -0.09 -9.69 2.19
C ASN A 269 1.36 -9.28 2.03
N THR A 270 1.64 -8.00 2.29
CA THR A 270 2.99 -7.46 2.33
C THR A 270 3.47 -7.39 3.78
N TYR A 271 4.48 -8.19 4.14
CA TYR A 271 5.10 -8.20 5.46
C TYR A 271 6.23 -7.18 5.53
N GLY A 272 5.92 -6.00 6.05
CA GLY A 272 6.90 -4.97 6.39
C GLY A 272 6.99 -4.77 7.89
N THR A 273 7.22 -3.57 8.36
CA THR A 273 7.13 -3.16 9.78
C THR A 273 5.76 -3.51 10.34
N GLY A 274 4.70 -3.14 9.63
CA GLY A 274 3.36 -3.72 9.75
C GLY A 274 3.10 -4.70 8.61
N ALA A 275 1.85 -5.14 8.47
CA ALA A 275 1.42 -5.94 7.33
C ALA A 275 0.16 -5.35 6.70
N PHE A 276 0.13 -5.32 5.38
CA PHE A 276 -0.99 -4.77 4.61
C PHE A 276 -1.60 -5.85 3.73
N LEU A 277 -2.88 -6.14 3.99
CA LEU A 277 -3.64 -7.17 3.31
C LEU A 277 -4.68 -6.53 2.40
N LEU A 278 -4.73 -6.97 1.15
CA LEU A 278 -5.80 -6.64 0.23
C LEU A 278 -6.37 -7.93 -0.36
N MET A 279 -7.70 -8.01 -0.42
CA MET A 279 -8.43 -9.08 -1.12
C MET A 279 -9.22 -8.47 -2.27
N ASN A 280 -9.03 -8.99 -3.49
CA ASN A 280 -9.87 -8.65 -4.62
C ASN A 280 -11.30 -9.14 -4.36
N THR A 281 -12.28 -8.24 -4.48
CA THR A 281 -13.71 -8.54 -4.29
C THR A 281 -14.52 -8.47 -5.59
N GLY A 282 -13.86 -8.18 -6.72
CA GLY A 282 -14.50 -8.12 -8.04
C GLY A 282 -15.03 -6.74 -8.41
N GLU A 283 -15.99 -6.70 -9.33
CA GLU A 283 -16.49 -5.47 -9.94
C GLU A 283 -17.51 -4.69 -9.09
N LYS A 284 -17.84 -5.20 -7.91
CA LYS A 284 -18.76 -4.54 -6.96
C LYS A 284 -18.04 -4.26 -5.64
N PRO A 285 -18.22 -3.07 -5.07
CA PRO A 285 -17.65 -2.78 -3.76
C PRO A 285 -18.34 -3.61 -2.67
N VAL A 286 -17.56 -4.12 -1.73
CA VAL A 286 -18.02 -4.78 -0.52
C VAL A 286 -17.73 -3.85 0.66
N PHE A 287 -18.77 -3.46 1.39
CA PHE A 287 -18.64 -2.59 2.57
C PHE A 287 -18.49 -3.45 3.82
N SER A 288 -17.42 -3.22 4.57
CA SER A 288 -17.08 -4.02 5.74
C SER A 288 -17.96 -3.71 6.93
N GLN A 289 -18.35 -4.77 7.66
CA GLN A 289 -18.99 -4.69 8.99
C GLN A 289 -17.98 -4.99 10.11
N ASN A 290 -16.73 -5.32 9.75
CA ASN A 290 -15.68 -5.77 10.67
C ASN A 290 -14.49 -4.80 10.73
N GLY A 291 -14.71 -3.52 10.42
CA GLY A 291 -13.68 -2.48 10.56
C GLY A 291 -12.61 -2.47 9.46
N LEU A 292 -12.79 -3.20 8.36
CA LEU A 292 -11.93 -3.10 7.20
C LEU A 292 -12.32 -1.89 6.35
N VAL A 293 -11.45 -1.47 5.45
CA VAL A 293 -11.77 -0.42 4.48
C VAL A 293 -12.00 -1.02 3.10
N THR A 294 -12.90 -0.40 2.35
CA THR A 294 -13.15 -0.71 0.95
C THR A 294 -12.40 0.29 0.09
N THR A 295 -11.67 -0.20 -0.89
CA THR A 295 -10.87 0.63 -1.79
C THR A 295 -11.08 0.18 -3.23
N ILE A 296 -10.76 1.04 -4.20
CA ILE A 296 -10.66 0.62 -5.59
C ILE A 296 -9.31 -0.06 -5.77
N ALA A 297 -9.33 -1.28 -6.31
CA ALA A 297 -8.11 -2.01 -6.65
C ALA A 297 -7.43 -1.40 -7.87
N TRP A 298 -8.16 -1.26 -8.97
CA TRP A 298 -7.72 -0.62 -10.21
C TRP A 298 -8.86 -0.36 -11.18
N GLY A 299 -8.60 0.51 -12.15
CA GLY A 299 -9.41 0.67 -13.35
C GLY A 299 -8.60 0.21 -14.56
N LEU A 300 -9.14 -0.73 -15.33
CA LEU A 300 -8.50 -1.34 -16.49
C LEU A 300 -9.55 -1.75 -17.53
N ASN A 301 -9.30 -1.40 -18.80
CA ASN A 301 -10.17 -1.79 -19.92
C ASN A 301 -11.66 -1.47 -19.72
N GLY A 302 -11.97 -0.28 -19.19
CA GLY A 302 -13.34 0.16 -18.94
C GLY A 302 -14.04 -0.48 -17.76
N LYS A 303 -13.33 -1.30 -16.97
CA LYS A 303 -13.83 -1.95 -15.76
C LYS A 303 -13.10 -1.45 -14.52
N VAL A 304 -13.81 -1.43 -13.40
CA VAL A 304 -13.25 -1.14 -12.08
C VAL A 304 -13.41 -2.35 -11.19
N GLU A 305 -12.33 -2.74 -10.53
CA GLU A 305 -12.33 -3.79 -9.52
C GLU A 305 -12.04 -3.19 -8.15
N TYR A 306 -12.60 -3.81 -7.13
CA TYR A 306 -12.56 -3.34 -5.74
C TYR A 306 -11.79 -4.33 -4.88
N ALA A 307 -11.34 -3.84 -3.73
CA ALA A 307 -10.67 -4.65 -2.73
C ALA A 307 -11.12 -4.28 -1.32
N LEU A 308 -11.10 -5.26 -0.43
CA LEU A 308 -11.09 -5.04 1.01
C LEU A 308 -9.66 -4.93 1.48
N GLU A 309 -9.39 -3.99 2.39
CA GLU A 309 -8.08 -3.76 2.97
C GLU A 309 -8.13 -3.81 4.49
N GLY A 310 -7.16 -4.50 5.08
CA GLY A 310 -6.89 -4.49 6.50
C GLY A 310 -5.40 -4.35 6.79
N SER A 311 -5.08 -3.73 7.92
CA SER A 311 -3.70 -3.46 8.30
C SER A 311 -3.39 -4.06 9.66
N VAL A 312 -2.25 -4.72 9.77
CA VAL A 312 -1.60 -5.13 11.01
C VAL A 312 -0.55 -4.09 11.36
N PHE A 313 -0.67 -3.46 12.52
CA PHE A 313 0.22 -2.35 12.87
C PHE A 313 1.64 -2.83 13.22
N VAL A 314 1.76 -3.99 13.84
CA VAL A 314 3.02 -4.54 14.32
C VAL A 314 3.21 -5.96 13.76
N ALA A 315 4.00 -6.07 12.71
CA ALA A 315 4.42 -7.34 12.12
C ALA A 315 5.93 -7.51 12.25
N GLY A 316 6.71 -7.12 11.26
CA GLY A 316 8.17 -7.16 11.34
C GLY A 316 8.75 -6.36 12.51
N ALA A 317 8.04 -5.33 12.97
CA ALA A 317 8.41 -4.58 14.17
C ALA A 317 8.49 -5.46 15.43
N ALA A 318 7.68 -6.52 15.54
CA ALA A 318 7.76 -7.46 16.64
C ALA A 318 9.07 -8.26 16.61
N ILE A 319 9.56 -8.63 15.45
CA ILE A 319 10.85 -9.31 15.29
C ILE A 319 12.00 -8.34 15.59
N GLN A 320 11.89 -7.09 15.15
CA GLN A 320 12.85 -6.03 15.48
C GLN A 320 12.93 -5.82 17.00
N TRP A 321 11.79 -5.85 17.69
CA TRP A 321 11.73 -5.74 19.15
C TRP A 321 12.47 -6.87 19.85
N LEU A 322 12.39 -8.12 19.37
CA LEU A 322 13.19 -9.24 19.89
C LEU A 322 14.70 -8.98 19.75
N ARG A 323 15.10 -8.32 18.65
CA ARG A 323 16.51 -8.01 18.35
C ARG A 323 17.01 -6.80 19.14
N ASP A 324 16.29 -5.68 19.05
CA ASP A 324 16.80 -4.37 19.47
C ASP A 324 16.57 -4.11 20.96
N GLU A 325 15.42 -4.54 21.50
CA GLU A 325 15.03 -4.26 22.87
C GLU A 325 15.25 -5.47 23.80
N LEU A 326 14.73 -6.64 23.45
CA LEU A 326 14.95 -7.84 24.26
C LEU A 326 16.34 -8.45 24.07
N LYS A 327 16.96 -8.20 22.90
CA LYS A 327 18.32 -8.68 22.57
C LYS A 327 18.47 -10.20 22.70
N ILE A 328 17.43 -10.94 22.33
CA ILE A 328 17.42 -12.40 22.36
C ILE A 328 17.66 -13.04 21.00
N ILE A 329 17.76 -12.21 19.96
CA ILE A 329 18.27 -12.54 18.62
C ILE A 329 19.22 -11.41 18.17
N GLU A 330 20.13 -11.71 17.25
CA GLU A 330 21.08 -10.73 16.69
C GLU A 330 20.63 -10.17 15.34
N SER A 331 19.89 -10.98 14.59
CA SER A 331 19.37 -10.63 13.27
C SER A 331 17.95 -11.17 13.06
N ALA A 332 17.19 -10.61 12.12
CA ALA A 332 15.84 -11.11 11.83
C ALA A 332 15.80 -12.60 11.42
N PRO A 333 16.75 -13.12 10.58
CA PRO A 333 16.80 -14.55 10.26
C PRO A 333 16.98 -15.48 11.45
N ASP A 334 17.59 -15.02 12.55
CA ASP A 334 17.75 -15.83 13.77
C ASP A 334 16.42 -16.25 14.38
N SER A 335 15.36 -15.48 14.12
CA SER A 335 14.02 -15.83 14.61
C SER A 335 13.56 -17.19 14.06
N GLU A 336 13.82 -17.47 12.80
CA GLU A 336 13.52 -18.77 12.18
C GLU A 336 14.33 -19.89 12.83
N TYR A 337 15.62 -19.67 13.03
CA TYR A 337 16.51 -20.65 13.65
C TYR A 337 16.08 -21.03 15.08
N TYR A 338 15.86 -20.02 15.95
CA TYR A 338 15.49 -20.28 17.33
C TYR A 338 14.06 -20.82 17.48
N ALA A 339 13.10 -20.32 16.71
CA ALA A 339 11.74 -20.83 16.70
C ALA A 339 11.70 -22.29 16.22
N GLY A 340 12.58 -22.68 15.30
CA GLY A 340 12.70 -24.06 14.80
C GLY A 340 13.27 -25.05 15.83
N LYS A 341 13.87 -24.57 16.93
CA LYS A 341 14.39 -25.44 17.99
C LYS A 341 13.32 -26.03 18.92
N VAL A 342 12.11 -25.52 18.86
CA VAL A 342 10.95 -26.00 19.62
C VAL A 342 9.83 -26.34 18.66
N LYS A 343 9.06 -27.38 18.98
CA LYS A 343 8.00 -27.81 18.07
C LYS A 343 6.73 -26.97 18.17
N ASP A 344 6.52 -26.30 19.30
CA ASP A 344 5.36 -25.45 19.60
C ASP A 344 5.75 -24.33 20.58
N THR A 345 4.81 -23.52 20.99
CA THR A 345 5.02 -22.40 21.93
C THR A 345 4.86 -22.80 23.39
N ASN A 346 4.61 -24.07 23.68
CA ASN A 346 4.33 -24.59 25.02
C ASN A 346 3.21 -23.79 25.75
N GLY A 347 2.17 -23.41 24.99
CA GLY A 347 1.02 -22.64 25.49
C GLY A 347 1.25 -21.14 25.65
N CYS A 348 2.42 -20.64 25.28
CA CYS A 348 2.73 -19.22 25.32
C CYS A 348 2.17 -18.49 24.10
N TYR A 349 1.59 -17.31 24.33
CA TYR A 349 1.15 -16.38 23.28
C TYR A 349 1.76 -15.00 23.50
N VAL A 350 2.18 -14.36 22.43
CA VAL A 350 2.64 -12.98 22.40
C VAL A 350 1.66 -12.16 21.57
N VAL A 351 1.09 -11.11 22.18
CA VAL A 351 0.23 -10.13 21.49
C VAL A 351 1.01 -8.84 21.35
N PRO A 352 1.57 -8.51 20.16
CA PRO A 352 2.46 -7.38 20.00
C PRO A 352 1.70 -6.06 19.77
N ALA A 353 0.77 -5.73 20.64
CA ALA A 353 -0.07 -4.54 20.57
C ALA A 353 0.69 -3.29 21.05
N PHE A 354 1.90 -3.04 20.55
CA PHE A 354 2.76 -1.94 21.04
C PHE A 354 2.15 -0.55 20.89
N THR A 355 1.33 -0.37 19.86
CA THR A 355 0.62 0.88 19.56
C THR A 355 -0.90 0.69 19.51
N GLY A 356 -1.41 -0.30 20.24
CA GLY A 356 -2.79 -0.73 20.15
C GLY A 356 -2.99 -1.81 19.10
N LEU A 357 -4.25 -2.19 18.89
CA LEU A 357 -4.68 -3.18 17.90
C LEU A 357 -5.53 -2.51 16.82
N GLY A 358 -5.23 -2.82 15.56
CA GLY A 358 -6.02 -2.42 14.40
C GLY A 358 -7.20 -3.38 14.15
N ALA A 359 -7.64 -3.46 12.89
CA ALA A 359 -8.71 -4.36 12.48
C ALA A 359 -8.40 -5.83 12.84
N PRO A 360 -9.41 -6.62 13.21
CA PRO A 360 -10.80 -6.27 13.47
C PRO A 360 -11.06 -5.78 14.90
N HIS A 361 -10.04 -5.73 15.75
CA HIS A 361 -10.16 -5.51 17.20
C HIS A 361 -10.42 -4.04 17.57
N TRP A 362 -9.73 -3.10 16.89
CA TRP A 362 -9.84 -1.65 17.07
C TRP A 362 -9.77 -1.19 18.53
N ASP A 363 -8.71 -1.60 19.23
CA ASP A 363 -8.43 -1.16 20.59
C ASP A 363 -7.11 -0.37 20.66
N GLN A 364 -7.22 0.95 20.72
CA GLN A 364 -6.07 1.86 20.85
C GLN A 364 -5.41 1.78 22.25
N TYR A 365 -6.09 1.23 23.24
CA TYR A 365 -5.61 1.10 24.62
C TYR A 365 -4.94 -0.26 24.88
N ALA A 366 -5.05 -1.21 23.98
CA ALA A 366 -4.31 -2.47 24.08
C ALA A 366 -2.79 -2.20 24.08
N ARG A 367 -2.06 -3.03 24.81
CA ARG A 367 -0.59 -2.99 24.83
C ARG A 367 -0.02 -4.38 24.69
N GLY A 368 1.27 -4.46 24.33
CA GLY A 368 1.99 -5.71 24.19
C GLY A 368 1.84 -6.58 25.43
N THR A 369 1.48 -7.85 25.22
CA THR A 369 1.13 -8.78 26.30
C THR A 369 1.69 -10.16 26.00
N ILE A 370 2.27 -10.81 27.01
CA ILE A 370 2.73 -12.19 26.93
C ILE A 370 1.94 -13.00 27.97
N VAL A 371 1.28 -14.07 27.52
CA VAL A 371 0.46 -14.92 28.38
C VAL A 371 0.84 -16.41 28.22
N GLY A 372 0.46 -17.23 29.18
CA GLY A 372 0.68 -18.67 29.13
C GLY A 372 2.11 -19.09 29.50
N ILE A 373 2.89 -18.23 30.16
CA ILE A 373 4.23 -18.54 30.59
C ILE A 373 4.15 -19.52 31.77
N THR A 374 4.81 -20.66 31.61
CA THR A 374 5.07 -21.64 32.65
C THR A 374 6.58 -21.82 32.83
N ARG A 375 7.01 -22.56 33.83
CA ARG A 375 8.45 -22.79 34.09
C ARG A 375 9.18 -23.44 32.89
N GLY A 376 8.48 -24.16 32.03
CA GLY A 376 9.05 -24.80 30.83
C GLY A 376 9.20 -23.85 29.61
N VAL A 377 8.67 -22.63 29.68
CA VAL A 377 8.79 -21.66 28.60
C VAL A 377 10.17 -21.02 28.65
N ASN A 378 10.90 -21.08 27.56
CA ASN A 378 12.21 -20.44 27.39
C ASN A 378 12.20 -19.44 26.22
N LYS A 379 13.35 -18.82 25.94
CA LYS A 379 13.44 -17.80 24.87
C LYS A 379 12.98 -18.31 23.51
N ASN A 380 13.23 -19.58 23.18
CA ASN A 380 12.83 -20.13 21.87
C ASN A 380 11.30 -20.19 21.73
N HIS A 381 10.59 -20.50 22.81
CA HIS A 381 9.12 -20.47 22.83
C HIS A 381 8.58 -19.04 22.66
N ILE A 382 9.20 -18.04 23.29
CA ILE A 382 8.83 -16.62 23.16
C ILE A 382 9.09 -16.15 21.73
N ILE A 383 10.24 -16.48 21.14
CA ILE A 383 10.55 -16.14 19.74
C ILE A 383 9.54 -16.78 18.79
N ARG A 384 9.22 -18.07 19.00
CA ARG A 384 8.22 -18.76 18.19
C ARG A 384 6.82 -18.15 18.35
N ALA A 385 6.40 -17.85 19.59
CA ALA A 385 5.11 -17.20 19.85
C ALA A 385 5.03 -15.81 19.22
N THR A 386 6.12 -15.05 19.21
CA THR A 386 6.19 -13.75 18.51
C THR A 386 6.03 -13.93 17.02
N MET A 387 6.69 -14.91 16.43
CA MET A 387 6.55 -15.22 15.00
C MET A 387 5.14 -15.69 14.66
N GLU A 388 4.56 -16.58 15.47
CA GLU A 388 3.16 -17.02 15.28
C GLU A 388 2.17 -15.86 15.39
N SER A 389 2.46 -14.83 16.20
CA SER A 389 1.59 -13.66 16.33
C SER A 389 1.39 -12.90 15.02
N LEU A 390 2.38 -12.87 14.14
CA LEU A 390 2.25 -12.28 12.82
C LEU A 390 1.21 -13.05 11.99
N ALA A 391 1.29 -14.37 12.02
CA ALA A 391 0.36 -15.23 11.29
C ALA A 391 -1.06 -15.15 11.86
N TYR A 392 -1.23 -15.05 13.17
CA TYR A 392 -2.54 -14.89 13.81
C TYR A 392 -3.19 -13.55 13.46
N GLN A 393 -2.44 -12.45 13.52
CA GLN A 393 -2.97 -11.14 13.19
C GLN A 393 -3.41 -11.03 11.72
N VAL A 394 -2.61 -11.60 10.82
CA VAL A 394 -2.99 -11.70 9.40
C VAL A 394 -4.25 -12.54 9.24
N ASN A 395 -4.35 -13.67 9.94
CA ASN A 395 -5.54 -14.52 9.90
C ASN A 395 -6.78 -13.81 10.43
N ASP A 396 -6.69 -13.01 11.47
CA ASP A 396 -7.82 -12.21 11.99
C ASP A 396 -8.41 -11.32 10.88
N ILE A 397 -7.56 -10.69 10.08
CA ILE A 397 -7.99 -9.88 8.95
C ILE A 397 -8.58 -10.74 7.83
N LEU A 398 -7.96 -11.86 7.49
CA LEU A 398 -8.47 -12.77 6.46
C LEU A 398 -9.84 -13.34 6.82
N VAL A 399 -10.06 -13.68 8.08
CA VAL A 399 -11.38 -14.13 8.59
C VAL A 399 -12.42 -13.01 8.42
N ALA A 400 -12.07 -11.77 8.78
CA ALA A 400 -12.94 -10.62 8.60
C ALA A 400 -13.25 -10.36 7.10
N MET A 401 -12.26 -10.46 6.23
CA MET A 401 -12.43 -10.30 4.78
C MET A 401 -13.39 -11.34 4.19
N GLN A 402 -13.26 -12.59 4.61
CA GLN A 402 -14.14 -13.67 4.15
C GLN A 402 -15.56 -13.50 4.69
N ALA A 403 -15.71 -13.08 5.95
CA ALA A 403 -17.01 -12.80 6.55
C ALA A 403 -17.73 -11.64 5.85
N ASP A 404 -17.03 -10.54 5.58
CA ASP A 404 -17.61 -9.36 4.93
C ASP A 404 -17.97 -9.60 3.46
N SER A 405 -17.10 -10.29 2.72
CA SER A 405 -17.28 -10.52 1.29
C SER A 405 -18.16 -11.73 0.94
N GLY A 406 -18.27 -12.69 1.86
CA GLY A 406 -18.85 -14.00 1.56
C GLY A 406 -18.01 -14.85 0.58
N ILE A 407 -16.78 -14.42 0.30
CA ILE A 407 -15.86 -15.06 -0.63
C ILE A 407 -14.80 -15.83 0.17
N LYS A 408 -14.61 -17.11 -0.17
CA LYS A 408 -13.56 -17.92 0.44
C LYS A 408 -12.19 -17.52 -0.12
N LEU A 409 -11.19 -17.41 0.75
CA LEU A 409 -9.81 -17.20 0.36
C LEU A 409 -9.32 -18.33 -0.52
N ALA A 410 -8.91 -18.02 -1.76
CA ALA A 410 -8.39 -19.00 -2.70
C ALA A 410 -6.91 -19.30 -2.42
N ALA A 411 -6.11 -18.24 -2.26
CA ALA A 411 -4.69 -18.30 -1.92
C ALA A 411 -4.26 -16.97 -1.34
N LEU A 412 -3.22 -16.99 -0.50
CA LEU A 412 -2.55 -15.80 -0.01
C LEU A 412 -1.22 -15.63 -0.71
N ASN A 413 -1.08 -14.59 -1.50
CA ASN A 413 0.18 -14.22 -2.14
C ASN A 413 0.95 -13.29 -1.21
N VAL A 414 2.22 -13.59 -0.97
CA VAL A 414 3.03 -12.89 0.04
C VAL A 414 4.26 -12.23 -0.58
N ASP A 415 4.64 -11.11 0.00
CA ASP A 415 5.88 -10.40 -0.28
C ASP A 415 6.36 -9.62 0.95
N GLY A 416 7.39 -8.79 0.77
CA GLY A 416 8.02 -8.07 1.86
C GLY A 416 9.10 -8.88 2.57
N GLY A 417 9.89 -8.21 3.42
CA GLY A 417 11.10 -8.78 4.01
C GLY A 417 10.88 -10.06 4.81
N ALA A 418 9.84 -10.12 5.62
CA ALA A 418 9.57 -11.30 6.45
C ALA A 418 9.03 -12.51 5.64
N SER A 419 8.61 -12.32 4.40
CA SER A 419 8.18 -13.44 3.55
C SER A 419 9.32 -14.40 3.18
N ALA A 420 10.57 -13.99 3.34
CA ALA A 420 11.74 -14.84 3.16
C ALA A 420 11.85 -15.95 4.23
N ASN A 421 11.20 -15.78 5.37
CA ASN A 421 11.20 -16.74 6.47
C ASN A 421 10.26 -17.92 6.15
N ASN A 422 10.83 -19.09 5.86
CA ASN A 422 10.05 -20.27 5.48
C ASN A 422 9.16 -20.79 6.61
N LEU A 423 9.63 -20.73 7.85
CA LEU A 423 8.84 -21.19 9.00
C LEU A 423 7.62 -20.29 9.21
N LEU A 424 7.79 -18.97 9.09
CA LEU A 424 6.67 -18.02 9.18
C LEU A 424 5.65 -18.27 8.07
N MET A 425 6.10 -18.51 6.84
CA MET A 425 5.18 -18.78 5.72
C MET A 425 4.41 -20.07 5.92
N GLN A 426 5.06 -21.11 6.46
CA GLN A 426 4.37 -22.36 6.84
C GLN A 426 3.34 -22.13 7.96
N MET A 427 3.71 -21.38 9.00
CA MET A 427 2.79 -20.98 10.06
C MET A 427 1.58 -20.22 9.50
N GLN A 428 1.81 -19.30 8.56
CA GLN A 428 0.73 -18.55 7.93
C GLN A 428 -0.23 -19.46 7.17
N SER A 429 0.28 -20.42 6.42
CA SER A 429 -0.54 -21.41 5.71
C SER A 429 -1.33 -22.29 6.69
N ASP A 430 -0.68 -22.76 7.73
CA ASP A 430 -1.31 -23.61 8.76
C ASP A 430 -2.44 -22.87 9.48
N ILE A 431 -2.21 -21.63 9.87
CA ILE A 431 -3.18 -20.83 10.65
C ILE A 431 -4.31 -20.31 9.77
N SER A 432 -4.04 -19.90 8.53
CA SER A 432 -5.09 -19.45 7.61
C SER A 432 -5.88 -20.58 6.95
N GLY A 433 -5.30 -21.78 6.90
CA GLY A 433 -5.92 -22.92 6.23
C GLY A 433 -5.94 -22.81 4.70
N ALA A 434 -5.13 -21.93 4.13
CA ALA A 434 -5.05 -21.68 2.70
C ALA A 434 -3.60 -21.75 2.20
N PRO A 435 -3.39 -22.05 0.91
CA PRO A 435 -2.06 -22.00 0.32
C PRO A 435 -1.47 -20.60 0.43
N VAL A 436 -0.18 -20.53 0.78
CA VAL A 436 0.62 -19.29 0.77
C VAL A 436 1.63 -19.38 -0.36
N GLN A 437 1.59 -18.42 -1.28
CA GLN A 437 2.42 -18.40 -2.48
C GLN A 437 3.42 -17.25 -2.40
N ARG A 438 4.70 -17.58 -2.49
CA ARG A 438 5.80 -16.60 -2.52
C ARG A 438 6.38 -16.53 -3.93
N PRO A 439 6.40 -15.33 -4.57
CA PRO A 439 7.02 -15.17 -5.87
C PRO A 439 8.55 -15.12 -5.75
N THR A 440 9.25 -15.39 -6.87
CA THR A 440 10.70 -15.22 -6.96
C THR A 440 11.11 -13.75 -6.91
N CYS A 441 10.33 -12.87 -7.54
CA CYS A 441 10.53 -11.42 -7.50
C CYS A 441 9.66 -10.81 -6.40
N VAL A 442 10.31 -10.21 -5.40
CA VAL A 442 9.63 -9.56 -4.27
C VAL A 442 9.26 -8.10 -4.54
N GLU A 443 9.67 -7.54 -5.69
CA GLU A 443 9.38 -6.16 -6.11
C GLU A 443 8.01 -6.03 -6.78
N THR A 444 7.01 -6.63 -6.18
CA THR A 444 5.64 -6.74 -6.73
C THR A 444 4.95 -5.41 -6.90
N THR A 445 5.26 -4.44 -6.05
CA THR A 445 4.70 -3.07 -6.11
C THR A 445 5.14 -2.35 -7.39
N ALA A 446 6.43 -2.27 -7.63
CA ALA A 446 6.98 -1.67 -8.85
C ALA A 446 6.54 -2.45 -10.10
N MET A 447 6.54 -3.76 -10.02
CA MET A 447 6.09 -4.65 -11.10
C MET A 447 4.62 -4.40 -11.46
N GLY A 448 3.75 -4.19 -10.47
CA GLY A 448 2.33 -3.86 -10.69
C GLY A 448 2.15 -2.57 -11.47
N ALA A 449 2.90 -1.52 -11.11
CA ALA A 449 2.90 -0.26 -11.87
C ALA A 449 3.39 -0.45 -13.30
N ALA A 450 4.47 -1.23 -13.48
CA ALA A 450 5.00 -1.54 -14.81
C ALA A 450 3.98 -2.28 -15.67
N TYR A 451 3.28 -3.26 -15.11
CA TYR A 451 2.26 -4.02 -15.84
C TYR A 451 1.07 -3.16 -16.25
N LEU A 452 0.59 -2.29 -15.37
CA LEU A 452 -0.50 -1.35 -15.71
C LEU A 452 -0.11 -0.45 -16.88
N ALA A 453 1.11 0.08 -16.88
CA ALA A 453 1.62 0.91 -17.97
C ALA A 453 1.83 0.11 -19.26
N GLY A 454 2.43 -1.06 -19.16
CA GLY A 454 2.70 -1.92 -20.33
C GLY A 454 1.43 -2.43 -21.00
N LEU A 455 0.39 -2.74 -20.25
CA LEU A 455 -0.91 -3.11 -20.79
C LEU A 455 -1.58 -1.94 -21.55
N ALA A 456 -1.45 -0.71 -21.04
CA ALA A 456 -2.04 0.46 -21.68
C ALA A 456 -1.43 0.78 -23.06
N VAL A 457 -0.15 0.46 -23.25
CA VAL A 457 0.58 0.73 -24.52
C VAL A 457 0.78 -0.50 -25.39
N GLY A 458 0.24 -1.66 -24.99
CA GLY A 458 0.36 -2.90 -25.75
C GLY A 458 1.73 -3.57 -25.66
N TYR A 459 2.56 -3.22 -24.71
CA TYR A 459 3.83 -3.90 -24.44
C TYR A 459 3.60 -5.35 -23.97
N TRP A 460 2.59 -5.55 -23.12
CA TRP A 460 1.95 -6.83 -22.87
C TRP A 460 0.52 -6.79 -23.39
N ALA A 461 0.06 -7.89 -23.99
CA ALA A 461 -1.23 -7.91 -24.66
C ALA A 461 -2.40 -7.98 -23.67
N ASN A 462 -2.26 -8.72 -22.56
CA ASN A 462 -3.32 -8.98 -21.61
C ASN A 462 -2.77 -9.42 -20.24
N LYS A 463 -3.66 -9.62 -19.27
CA LYS A 463 -3.30 -10.06 -17.92
C LYS A 463 -2.69 -11.46 -17.89
N GLU A 464 -3.01 -12.31 -18.84
CA GLU A 464 -2.44 -13.66 -18.96
C GLU A 464 -0.93 -13.62 -19.25
N ASP A 465 -0.44 -12.62 -19.99
CA ASP A 465 1.00 -12.39 -20.18
C ASP A 465 1.69 -12.08 -18.85
N VAL A 466 1.02 -11.28 -18.00
CA VAL A 466 1.50 -10.96 -16.65
C VAL A 466 1.60 -12.21 -15.79
N VAL A 467 0.56 -13.06 -15.80
CA VAL A 467 0.54 -14.33 -15.04
C VAL A 467 1.67 -15.24 -15.49
N ARG A 468 1.93 -15.34 -16.80
CA ARG A 468 3.04 -16.14 -17.34
C ARG A 468 4.41 -15.65 -16.90
N ASN A 469 4.57 -14.34 -16.75
CA ASN A 469 5.84 -13.75 -16.30
C ASN A 469 6.06 -13.91 -14.79
N ARG A 470 5.00 -14.17 -14.03
CA ARG A 470 5.09 -14.34 -12.58
C ARG A 470 5.64 -15.72 -12.26
N ALA A 471 6.89 -15.77 -11.83
CA ALA A 471 7.51 -16.98 -11.33
C ALA A 471 7.23 -17.15 -9.82
N ILE A 472 6.82 -18.34 -9.42
CA ILE A 472 6.61 -18.72 -8.02
C ILE A 472 7.86 -19.42 -7.51
N ASP A 473 8.41 -18.92 -6.39
CA ASP A 473 9.51 -19.54 -5.68
C ASP A 473 9.02 -20.79 -4.92
N ARG A 474 7.97 -20.60 -4.09
CA ARG A 474 7.44 -21.68 -3.26
C ARG A 474 5.96 -21.48 -2.93
N VAL A 475 5.25 -22.61 -2.86
CA VAL A 475 3.89 -22.69 -2.32
C VAL A 475 3.95 -23.49 -1.01
N PHE A 476 3.39 -22.89 0.05
CA PHE A 476 3.25 -23.54 1.35
C PHE A 476 1.80 -24.00 1.50
N HIS A 477 1.59 -25.25 1.78
CA HIS A 477 0.27 -25.83 2.01
C HIS A 477 0.06 -26.07 3.51
N PRO A 478 -1.19 -26.00 4.02
CA PRO A 478 -1.48 -26.34 5.41
C PRO A 478 -1.03 -27.76 5.75
N GLU A 479 -0.29 -27.89 6.87
CA GLU A 479 0.22 -29.17 7.36
C GLU A 479 -0.44 -29.62 8.66
N ILE A 480 -1.23 -28.74 9.30
CA ILE A 480 -2.00 -29.07 10.51
C ILE A 480 -3.47 -29.34 10.17
N THR A 481 -4.15 -30.07 11.06
CA THR A 481 -5.58 -30.34 10.90
C THR A 481 -6.44 -29.10 11.17
N ALA A 482 -7.71 -29.12 10.75
CA ALA A 482 -8.66 -28.06 11.06
C ALA A 482 -8.90 -27.92 12.57
N GLU A 483 -8.89 -29.02 13.31
CA GLU A 483 -9.03 -29.07 14.76
C GLU A 483 -7.83 -28.41 15.47
N GLU A 484 -6.62 -28.75 15.05
CA GLU A 484 -5.40 -28.11 15.57
C GLU A 484 -5.37 -26.61 15.31
N ARG A 485 -5.78 -26.18 14.11
CA ARG A 485 -5.93 -24.78 13.76
C ARG A 485 -6.94 -24.08 14.65
N ALA A 486 -8.11 -24.67 14.85
CA ALA A 486 -9.17 -24.12 15.68
C ALA A 486 -8.72 -23.91 17.13
N GLU A 487 -7.98 -24.87 17.69
CA GLU A 487 -7.43 -24.74 19.06
C GLU A 487 -6.38 -23.64 19.16
N LYS A 488 -5.48 -23.52 18.16
CA LYS A 488 -4.49 -22.44 18.11
C LYS A 488 -5.17 -21.06 18.04
N VAL A 489 -6.14 -20.89 17.16
CA VAL A 489 -6.89 -19.63 17.00
C VAL A 489 -7.70 -19.29 18.24
N LYS A 490 -8.31 -20.28 18.88
CA LYS A 490 -9.01 -20.10 20.17
C LYS A 490 -8.07 -19.57 21.27
N GLY A 491 -6.87 -20.14 21.37
CA GLY A 491 -5.84 -19.66 22.31
C GLY A 491 -5.40 -18.24 22.00
N TRP A 492 -5.19 -17.92 20.72
CA TRP A 492 -4.88 -16.56 20.27
C TRP A 492 -5.98 -15.57 20.64
N ASN A 493 -7.24 -15.87 20.37
CA ASN A 493 -8.37 -15.01 20.70
C ASN A 493 -8.48 -14.75 22.21
N LYS A 494 -8.17 -15.76 23.03
CA LYS A 494 -8.09 -15.61 24.49
C LYS A 494 -6.94 -14.68 24.89
N ALA A 495 -5.78 -14.82 24.27
CA ALA A 495 -4.61 -13.98 24.54
C ALA A 495 -4.85 -12.52 24.18
N VAL A 496 -5.47 -12.25 23.02
CA VAL A 496 -5.82 -10.89 22.58
C VAL A 496 -6.71 -10.18 23.59
N LYS A 497 -7.68 -10.88 24.17
CA LYS A 497 -8.57 -10.31 25.21
C LYS A 497 -7.81 -9.86 26.45
N CYS A 498 -6.68 -10.51 26.78
CA CYS A 498 -5.84 -10.09 27.88
C CYS A 498 -5.11 -8.75 27.63
N ALA A 499 -4.96 -8.37 26.38
CA ALA A 499 -4.31 -7.12 25.97
C ALA A 499 -5.27 -5.92 25.93
N TYR A 500 -6.59 -6.16 25.88
CA TYR A 500 -7.58 -5.11 25.75
C TYR A 500 -7.57 -4.13 26.91
N GLY A 501 -7.71 -2.84 26.57
CA GLY A 501 -7.91 -1.78 27.53
C GLY A 501 -6.76 -1.55 28.52
N TRP A 502 -5.61 -2.16 28.32
CA TRP A 502 -4.50 -2.10 29.27
C TRP A 502 -4.09 -0.69 29.67
N ALA A 503 -4.04 0.23 28.73
CA ALA A 503 -3.67 1.64 28.97
C ALA A 503 -4.88 2.54 29.28
N LYS A 504 -6.02 1.96 29.60
CA LYS A 504 -7.22 2.69 29.99
C LYS A 504 -7.19 2.88 31.49
N ASP A 505 -7.27 4.14 31.98
CA ASP A 505 -7.35 4.47 33.42
C ASP A 505 -8.69 4.08 34.02
#